data_ac056e25efce929e6ce88255298d1643
#
_entry.id   ac056e25efce929e6ce88255298d1643
#
_cell.length_a   1.000
_cell.length_b   1.000
_cell.length_c   1.000
_cell.angle_alpha   90.00
_cell.angle_beta   90.00
_cell.angle_gamma   90.00
#
_symmetry.space_group_name_H-M   'P 1'
#
loop_
_entity.id
_entity.type
_entity.pdbx_description
1 polymer ?
#
loop_
_entity_poly.entity_id
_entity_poly.type
_entity_poly.pdbx_seq_one_letter_code
_entity_poly.pdbx_strand_id
1 'polypeptide(L)'
;MLRIPFFNRLAVALLATAALCAGCHAATRPPIPPATTDVPLTQAPGKATAVFAGGCFWGTQSVFERVKGVVNTTVGYSGGSESTATYEQVGTETTGHAESVKVVYDPSKITYGQLLRIFFSVAHDPTELNRQGPDVGTSYRSAIFYENDEQKHLAQAYIAQLDSAHIFPAPIVTQVTPLKGFYDAEGYHQHYADNNPDNPYILVCDRPKIAALKAQFPELFQEGKGK
;
A
#
# COMPACT_ATOMS: atom_id res chain seq x y z
N MET A 1 -9.71 -31.72 -72.29
CA MET A 1 -10.43 -31.65 -70.96
C MET A 1 -9.38 -31.55 -69.90
N LEU A 2 -9.11 -30.34 -69.41
CA LEU A 2 -8.08 -30.07 -68.39
C LEU A 2 -8.79 -29.67 -67.11
N ARG A 3 -8.65 -30.45 -66.03
CA ARG A 3 -9.19 -30.15 -64.70
C ARG A 3 -8.17 -29.36 -63.91
N ILE A 4 -8.55 -28.17 -63.46
CA ILE A 4 -7.79 -27.28 -62.56
C ILE A 4 -8.12 -27.64 -61.11
N PRO A 5 -7.16 -27.86 -60.19
CA PRO A 5 -7.44 -28.10 -58.80
C PRO A 5 -7.64 -26.79 -58.04
N PHE A 6 -8.69 -26.76 -57.24
CA PHE A 6 -8.98 -25.69 -56.26
C PHE A 6 -7.95 -25.65 -55.14
N PHE A 7 -7.22 -24.55 -55.01
CA PHE A 7 -6.39 -24.26 -53.84
C PHE A 7 -7.27 -23.71 -52.71
N ASN A 8 -7.36 -24.52 -51.67
CA ASN A 8 -8.05 -24.16 -50.39
C ASN A 8 -7.11 -23.27 -49.57
N ARG A 9 -7.40 -21.96 -49.49
CA ARG A 9 -6.68 -21.02 -48.61
C ARG A 9 -7.23 -21.14 -47.21
N LEU A 10 -6.54 -21.90 -46.35
CA LEU A 10 -6.74 -21.88 -44.90
C LEU A 10 -6.24 -20.53 -44.37
N ALA A 11 -7.17 -19.66 -43.97
CA ALA A 11 -6.86 -18.46 -43.22
C ALA A 11 -6.59 -18.87 -41.76
N VAL A 12 -5.32 -18.81 -41.37
CA VAL A 12 -4.91 -18.97 -39.96
C VAL A 12 -5.21 -17.64 -39.28
N ALA A 13 -6.31 -17.62 -38.51
CA ALA A 13 -6.62 -16.52 -37.60
C ALA A 13 -5.67 -16.62 -36.38
N LEU A 14 -4.65 -15.77 -36.33
CA LEU A 14 -3.88 -15.53 -35.11
C LEU A 14 -4.78 -14.82 -34.10
N LEU A 15 -5.30 -15.55 -33.12
CA LEU A 15 -5.85 -14.98 -31.90
C LEU A 15 -4.66 -14.49 -31.05
N ALA A 16 -4.38 -13.19 -31.11
CA ALA A 16 -3.54 -12.52 -30.15
C ALA A 16 -4.29 -12.43 -28.84
N THR A 17 -4.05 -13.37 -27.93
CA THR A 17 -4.48 -13.25 -26.52
C THR A 17 -3.65 -12.15 -25.87
N ALA A 18 -4.22 -10.94 -25.80
CA ALA A 18 -3.73 -9.89 -24.92
C ALA A 18 -3.96 -10.37 -23.48
N ALA A 19 -2.90 -10.89 -22.86
CA ALA A 19 -2.87 -11.07 -21.42
C ALA A 19 -2.93 -9.66 -20.81
N LEU A 20 -4.13 -9.22 -20.38
CA LEU A 20 -4.27 -8.07 -19.51
C LEU A 20 -3.54 -8.41 -18.21
N CYS A 21 -2.32 -7.91 -18.06
CA CYS A 21 -1.69 -7.79 -16.77
C CYS A 21 -2.64 -6.96 -15.89
N ALA A 22 -3.26 -7.58 -14.90
CA ALA A 22 -3.94 -6.89 -13.82
C ALA A 22 -2.86 -6.17 -12.99
N GLY A 23 -2.25 -5.13 -13.58
CA GLY A 23 -1.24 -4.30 -12.97
C GLY A 23 -1.88 -3.36 -11.97
N CYS A 24 -1.19 -3.14 -10.88
CA CYS A 24 -1.46 -2.26 -9.74
C CYS A 24 -2.34 -1.04 -10.08
N HIS A 25 -3.66 -1.17 -9.88
CA HIS A 25 -4.66 -0.14 -10.24
C HIS A 25 -4.66 1.10 -9.34
N ALA A 26 -3.83 1.14 -8.28
CA ALA A 26 -3.78 2.28 -7.36
C ALA A 26 -3.35 3.59 -8.04
N ALA A 27 -2.52 3.51 -9.10
CA ALA A 27 -1.93 4.67 -9.76
C ALA A 27 -2.91 5.52 -10.61
N THR A 28 -4.08 4.98 -10.98
CA THR A 28 -5.03 5.66 -11.88
C THR A 28 -6.32 6.12 -11.18
N ARG A 29 -6.45 5.85 -9.88
CA ARG A 29 -7.64 6.22 -9.12
C ARG A 29 -7.64 7.73 -8.82
N PRO A 30 -8.80 8.42 -8.95
CA PRO A 30 -8.89 9.83 -8.54
C PRO A 30 -8.64 9.98 -7.04
N PRO A 31 -8.18 11.17 -6.58
CA PRO A 31 -7.98 11.43 -5.16
C PRO A 31 -9.28 11.17 -4.36
N ILE A 32 -9.19 10.41 -3.30
CA ILE A 32 -10.32 10.17 -2.40
C ILE A 32 -10.55 11.41 -1.51
N PRO A 33 -11.78 11.63 -1.00
CA PRO A 33 -12.09 12.80 -0.19
C PRO A 33 -11.27 12.81 1.11
N PRO A 34 -10.99 13.99 1.70
CA PRO A 34 -10.38 14.06 3.02
C PRO A 34 -11.29 13.43 4.08
N ALA A 35 -10.70 12.97 5.19
CA ALA A 35 -11.46 12.49 6.33
C ALA A 35 -12.32 13.63 6.90
N THR A 36 -13.60 13.37 7.14
CA THR A 36 -14.52 14.33 7.77
C THR A 36 -14.31 14.42 9.28
N THR A 37 -13.77 13.35 9.87
CA THR A 37 -13.35 13.30 11.27
C THR A 37 -11.84 13.16 11.32
N ASP A 38 -11.15 14.16 11.85
CA ASP A 38 -9.69 14.17 12.00
C ASP A 38 -9.29 15.02 13.22
N VAL A 39 -8.07 14.86 13.68
CA VAL A 39 -7.47 15.72 14.70
C VAL A 39 -6.83 16.94 14.05
N PRO A 40 -6.91 18.13 14.68
CA PRO A 40 -6.21 19.31 14.17
C PRO A 40 -4.69 19.11 14.28
N LEU A 41 -3.95 19.85 13.46
CA LEU A 41 -2.49 19.96 13.61
C LEU A 41 -2.15 20.49 15.00
N THR A 42 -1.13 19.93 15.64
CA THR A 42 -0.64 20.43 16.94
C THR A 42 0.08 21.76 16.77
N GLN A 43 0.09 22.59 17.84
CA GLN A 43 0.75 23.91 17.80
C GLN A 43 2.28 23.80 17.86
N ALA A 44 2.82 22.75 18.45
CA ALA A 44 4.25 22.51 18.59
C ALA A 44 4.67 21.26 17.84
N PRO A 45 5.90 21.23 17.28
CA PRO A 45 6.48 20.01 16.72
C PRO A 45 6.49 18.86 17.73
N GLY A 46 6.27 17.65 17.22
CA GLY A 46 6.24 16.44 18.05
C GLY A 46 6.57 15.21 17.23
N LYS A 47 6.41 14.05 17.86
CA LYS A 47 6.49 12.75 17.19
C LYS A 47 5.28 11.93 17.59
N ALA A 48 4.57 11.45 16.58
CA ALA A 48 3.50 10.46 16.69
C ALA A 48 3.80 9.29 15.75
N THR A 49 3.17 8.17 15.99
CA THR A 49 3.40 6.94 15.22
C THR A 49 2.08 6.46 14.62
N ALA A 50 2.17 5.90 13.41
CA ALA A 50 1.10 5.16 12.76
C ALA A 50 1.69 3.87 12.19
N VAL A 51 0.93 2.76 12.23
CA VAL A 51 1.37 1.47 11.68
C VAL A 51 0.36 0.97 10.67
N PHE A 52 0.82 0.80 9.42
CA PHE A 52 0.01 0.41 8.28
C PHE A 52 0.55 -0.86 7.61
N ALA A 53 -0.34 -1.75 7.19
CA ALA A 53 -0.07 -2.90 6.34
C ALA A 53 -0.90 -2.79 5.06
N GLY A 54 -0.26 -2.79 3.91
CA GLY A 54 -0.93 -2.57 2.61
C GLY A 54 -0.22 -3.29 1.47
N GLY A 55 -0.03 -4.62 1.62
CA GLY A 55 0.76 -5.43 0.70
C GLY A 55 2.25 -5.37 1.00
N CYS A 56 3.09 -5.63 0.00
CA CYS A 56 4.53 -5.55 0.15
C CYS A 56 4.96 -4.22 0.77
N PHE A 57 5.67 -4.30 1.88
CA PHE A 57 6.05 -3.12 2.68
C PHE A 57 7.07 -2.20 1.99
N TRP A 58 7.80 -2.66 0.97
CA TRP A 58 8.74 -1.82 0.20
C TRP A 58 8.04 -0.63 -0.45
N GLY A 59 6.91 -0.89 -1.13
CA GLY A 59 6.13 0.16 -1.79
C GLY A 59 5.43 1.06 -0.79
N THR A 60 4.87 0.49 0.27
CA THR A 60 4.21 1.26 1.33
C THR A 60 5.21 2.18 2.04
N GLN A 61 6.43 1.69 2.36
CA GLN A 61 7.51 2.50 2.91
C GLN A 61 7.86 3.63 1.94
N SER A 62 8.10 3.31 0.67
CA SER A 62 8.52 4.27 -0.34
C SER A 62 7.51 5.40 -0.54
N VAL A 63 6.20 5.12 -0.40
CA VAL A 63 5.15 6.14 -0.40
C VAL A 63 5.31 7.08 0.80
N PHE A 64 5.35 6.54 2.03
CA PHE A 64 5.37 7.38 3.23
C PHE A 64 6.66 8.16 3.42
N GLU A 65 7.80 7.68 2.96
CA GLU A 65 9.07 8.42 2.96
C GLU A 65 9.01 9.72 2.15
N ARG A 66 8.10 9.76 1.17
CA ARG A 66 7.90 10.91 0.28
C ARG A 66 6.75 11.80 0.71
N VAL A 67 6.32 11.68 1.96
CA VAL A 67 5.26 12.53 2.53
C VAL A 67 5.86 13.57 3.46
N LYS A 68 5.62 14.86 3.17
CA LYS A 68 5.99 15.97 4.07
C LYS A 68 5.34 15.79 5.43
N GLY A 69 6.12 15.99 6.48
CA GLY A 69 5.68 15.75 7.86
C GLY A 69 6.04 14.35 8.37
N VAL A 70 6.31 13.38 7.50
CA VAL A 70 6.89 12.10 7.91
C VAL A 70 8.38 12.30 8.24
N VAL A 71 8.75 11.87 9.44
CA VAL A 71 10.10 12.02 10.00
C VAL A 71 10.94 10.79 9.71
N ASN A 72 10.35 9.61 9.90
CA ASN A 72 11.01 8.31 9.68
C ASN A 72 9.98 7.24 9.33
N THR A 73 10.45 6.21 8.62
CA THR A 73 9.70 4.98 8.35
C THR A 73 10.57 3.77 8.67
N THR A 74 9.94 2.69 9.11
CA THR A 74 10.61 1.40 9.34
C THR A 74 9.69 0.31 8.83
N VAL A 75 10.19 -0.62 8.00
CA VAL A 75 9.43 -1.81 7.62
C VAL A 75 9.62 -2.90 8.67
N GLY A 76 8.57 -3.68 8.88
CA GLY A 76 8.56 -4.72 9.90
C GLY A 76 7.31 -5.57 9.84
N TYR A 77 7.05 -6.28 10.92
CA TYR A 77 5.96 -7.25 11.04
C TYR A 77 5.08 -6.93 12.23
N SER A 78 3.76 -6.99 12.05
CA SER A 78 2.77 -6.78 13.11
C SER A 78 1.63 -7.78 13.01
N GLY A 79 1.03 -8.13 14.15
CA GLY A 79 -0.14 -9.01 14.23
C GLY A 79 0.16 -10.42 14.73
N GLY A 80 1.38 -10.89 14.63
CA GLY A 80 1.87 -12.16 15.17
C GLY A 80 2.67 -12.00 16.46
N SER A 81 3.39 -13.05 16.86
CA SER A 81 4.26 -13.06 18.03
C SER A 81 5.70 -12.71 17.65
N GLU A 82 6.47 -12.12 18.61
CA GLU A 82 7.87 -11.77 18.41
C GLU A 82 8.72 -12.95 17.92
N SER A 83 8.50 -14.13 18.47
CA SER A 83 9.27 -15.34 18.12
C SER A 83 9.11 -15.82 16.68
N THR A 84 8.14 -15.29 15.95
CA THR A 84 7.85 -15.62 14.53
C THR A 84 8.02 -14.45 13.57
N ALA A 85 8.61 -13.34 14.07
CA ALA A 85 8.78 -12.11 13.30
C ALA A 85 10.08 -12.11 12.49
N THR A 86 10.25 -13.08 11.60
CA THR A 86 11.32 -13.14 10.60
C THR A 86 10.75 -13.32 9.22
N TYR A 87 11.43 -12.83 8.19
CA TYR A 87 10.94 -12.90 6.80
C TYR A 87 10.58 -14.31 6.39
N GLU A 88 11.44 -15.28 6.70
CA GLU A 88 11.23 -16.70 6.37
C GLU A 88 9.96 -17.26 7.04
N GLN A 89 9.73 -16.92 8.32
CA GLN A 89 8.57 -17.41 9.04
C GLN A 89 7.29 -16.71 8.60
N VAL A 90 7.32 -15.39 8.40
CA VAL A 90 6.18 -14.62 7.90
C VAL A 90 5.75 -15.10 6.52
N GLY A 91 6.71 -15.42 5.63
CA GLY A 91 6.45 -15.98 4.31
C GLY A 91 5.79 -17.38 4.31
N THR A 92 5.71 -18.07 5.47
CA THR A 92 4.92 -19.30 5.59
C THR A 92 3.41 -19.06 5.65
N GLU A 93 2.96 -17.81 5.81
CA GLU A 93 1.56 -17.36 5.94
C GLU A 93 0.83 -17.92 7.20
N THR A 94 1.55 -18.49 8.15
CA THR A 94 0.97 -19.15 9.36
C THR A 94 1.19 -18.38 10.64
N THR A 95 2.00 -17.30 10.63
CA THR A 95 2.43 -16.58 11.84
C THR A 95 1.43 -15.55 12.33
N GLY A 96 0.45 -15.17 11.50
CA GLY A 96 -0.49 -14.07 11.77
C GLY A 96 0.11 -12.67 11.57
N HIS A 97 1.39 -12.56 11.20
CA HIS A 97 2.00 -11.28 10.85
C HIS A 97 1.47 -10.72 9.53
N ALA A 98 1.44 -9.39 9.44
CA ALA A 98 1.37 -8.66 8.19
C ALA A 98 2.66 -7.87 7.98
N GLU A 99 3.12 -7.80 6.72
CA GLU A 99 4.13 -6.84 6.32
C GLU A 99 3.62 -5.43 6.60
N SER A 100 4.32 -4.70 7.43
CA SER A 100 3.86 -3.45 8.02
C SER A 100 4.90 -2.36 7.92
N VAL A 101 4.43 -1.11 7.89
CA VAL A 101 5.29 0.08 7.93
C VAL A 101 4.92 0.90 9.16
N LYS A 102 5.90 1.12 10.02
CA LYS A 102 5.83 2.09 11.12
C LYS A 102 6.23 3.46 10.59
N VAL A 103 5.31 4.40 10.62
CA VAL A 103 5.45 5.78 10.16
C VAL A 103 5.55 6.70 11.36
N VAL A 104 6.71 7.29 11.58
CA VAL A 104 6.89 8.36 12.59
C VAL A 104 6.67 9.69 11.90
N TYR A 105 5.75 10.49 12.40
CA TYR A 105 5.38 11.77 11.80
C TYR A 105 5.33 12.92 12.81
N ASP A 106 5.42 14.14 12.32
CA ASP A 106 5.28 15.37 13.09
C ASP A 106 3.80 15.84 13.02
N PRO A 107 3.02 15.71 14.11
CA PRO A 107 1.60 16.08 14.09
C PRO A 107 1.34 17.58 13.95
N SER A 108 2.38 18.42 14.00
CA SER A 108 2.26 19.84 13.63
C SER A 108 2.32 20.09 12.12
N LYS A 109 2.67 19.07 11.31
CA LYS A 109 2.84 19.18 9.86
C LYS A 109 1.88 18.32 9.06
N ILE A 110 1.46 17.19 9.61
CA ILE A 110 0.53 16.26 8.98
C ILE A 110 -0.33 15.57 10.04
N THR A 111 -1.63 15.44 9.75
CA THR A 111 -2.58 14.76 10.65
C THR A 111 -2.62 13.26 10.39
N TYR A 112 -3.17 12.50 11.36
CA TYR A 112 -3.41 11.07 11.18
C TYR A 112 -4.41 10.79 10.06
N GLY A 113 -5.47 11.61 9.93
CA GLY A 113 -6.44 11.49 8.82
C GLY A 113 -5.84 11.77 7.45
N GLN A 114 -4.85 12.65 7.36
CA GLN A 114 -4.10 12.85 6.10
C GLN A 114 -3.22 11.63 5.76
N LEU A 115 -2.60 10.99 6.75
CA LEU A 115 -1.87 9.72 6.53
C LEU A 115 -2.81 8.61 6.08
N LEU A 116 -4.00 8.47 6.70
CA LEU A 116 -5.03 7.53 6.28
C LEU A 116 -5.46 7.79 4.83
N ARG A 117 -5.66 9.06 4.47
CA ARG A 117 -6.04 9.43 3.10
C ARG A 117 -4.99 8.98 2.08
N ILE A 118 -3.70 9.20 2.36
CA ILE A 118 -2.61 8.73 1.51
C ILE A 118 -2.59 7.21 1.44
N PHE A 119 -2.74 6.52 2.58
CA PHE A 119 -2.79 5.07 2.66
C PHE A 119 -3.85 4.46 1.75
N PHE A 120 -5.09 4.95 1.83
CA PHE A 120 -6.20 4.47 1.01
C PHE A 120 -6.16 4.96 -0.45
N SER A 121 -5.52 6.11 -0.74
CA SER A 121 -5.46 6.63 -2.10
C SER A 121 -4.42 5.94 -2.97
N VAL A 122 -3.19 5.76 -2.45
CA VAL A 122 -2.04 5.44 -3.29
C VAL A 122 -1.19 4.27 -2.80
N ALA A 123 -1.25 3.91 -1.51
CA ALA A 123 -0.36 2.88 -0.99
C ALA A 123 -0.79 1.47 -1.41
N HIS A 124 -2.11 1.20 -1.50
CA HIS A 124 -2.63 -0.13 -1.80
C HIS A 124 -4.07 -0.10 -2.32
N ASP A 125 -4.61 -1.26 -2.68
CA ASP A 125 -6.04 -1.46 -2.92
C ASP A 125 -6.69 -2.07 -1.67
N PRO A 126 -7.57 -1.31 -0.96
CA PRO A 126 -8.14 -1.77 0.30
C PRO A 126 -9.25 -2.80 0.13
N THR A 127 -9.60 -3.18 -1.10
CA THR A 127 -10.64 -4.17 -1.40
C THR A 127 -10.09 -5.58 -1.63
N GLU A 128 -8.77 -5.73 -1.69
CA GLU A 128 -8.11 -7.02 -1.89
C GLU A 128 -7.92 -7.76 -0.56
N LEU A 129 -8.64 -8.88 -0.39
CA LEU A 129 -8.56 -9.68 0.83
C LEU A 129 -7.36 -10.62 0.79
N ASN A 130 -6.48 -10.54 1.80
CA ASN A 130 -5.29 -11.37 1.97
C ASN A 130 -4.40 -11.44 0.71
N ARG A 131 -4.28 -10.33 0.03
CA ARG A 131 -3.40 -10.15 -1.13
C ARG A 131 -3.21 -8.67 -1.43
N GLN A 132 -2.25 -8.36 -2.29
CA GLN A 132 -2.11 -7.05 -2.90
C GLN A 132 -1.43 -7.18 -4.27
N GLY A 133 -2.20 -6.94 -5.34
CA GLY A 133 -1.69 -7.11 -6.69
C GLY A 133 -1.17 -8.53 -6.94
N PRO A 134 0.14 -8.71 -7.27
CA PRO A 134 0.70 -10.04 -7.52
C PRO A 134 0.94 -10.85 -6.25
N ASP A 135 1.05 -10.19 -5.08
CA ASP A 135 1.41 -10.83 -3.82
C ASP A 135 0.17 -11.44 -3.16
N VAL A 136 0.22 -12.73 -2.85
CA VAL A 136 -0.90 -13.50 -2.31
C VAL A 136 -0.49 -14.11 -0.97
N GLY A 137 -1.29 -13.85 0.05
CA GLY A 137 -1.08 -14.37 1.40
C GLY A 137 -1.59 -13.41 2.47
N THR A 138 -1.77 -13.92 3.68
CA THR A 138 -2.24 -13.13 4.83
C THR A 138 -1.23 -12.08 5.28
N SER A 139 0.05 -12.28 4.96
CA SER A 139 1.13 -11.32 5.20
C SER A 139 0.96 -10.03 4.38
N TYR A 140 0.26 -10.09 3.25
CA TYR A 140 -0.02 -8.95 2.36
C TYR A 140 -1.40 -8.32 2.57
N ARG A 141 -2.10 -8.71 3.65
CA ARG A 141 -3.43 -8.14 3.95
C ARG A 141 -3.39 -6.66 4.25
N SER A 142 -4.50 -5.98 3.99
CA SER A 142 -4.70 -4.60 4.41
C SER A 142 -5.04 -4.54 5.90
N ALA A 143 -4.27 -3.78 6.68
CA ALA A 143 -4.54 -3.54 8.09
C ALA A 143 -4.00 -2.19 8.58
N ILE A 144 -4.67 -1.66 9.61
CA ILE A 144 -4.26 -0.53 10.42
C ILE A 144 -4.10 -1.03 11.84
N PHE A 145 -2.88 -0.94 12.38
CA PHE A 145 -2.60 -1.32 13.77
C PHE A 145 -2.59 -0.05 14.63
N TYR A 146 -3.66 0.16 15.39
CA TYR A 146 -3.83 1.37 16.20
C TYR A 146 -3.12 1.27 17.55
N GLU A 147 -2.53 2.38 18.01
CA GLU A 147 -1.86 2.50 19.30
C GLU A 147 -2.81 2.96 20.41
N ASN A 148 -3.91 3.63 20.06
CA ASN A 148 -4.86 4.22 21.00
C ASN A 148 -6.28 4.30 20.41
N ASP A 149 -7.26 4.62 21.27
CA ASP A 149 -8.67 4.67 20.86
C ASP A 149 -8.98 5.81 19.87
N GLU A 150 -8.21 6.90 19.89
CA GLU A 150 -8.36 7.99 18.91
C GLU A 150 -8.00 7.51 17.51
N GLN A 151 -6.84 6.87 17.32
CA GLN A 151 -6.46 6.27 16.03
C GLN A 151 -7.49 5.23 15.56
N LYS A 152 -7.96 4.38 16.48
CA LYS A 152 -9.03 3.41 16.19
C LYS A 152 -10.28 4.10 15.65
N HIS A 153 -10.75 5.11 16.36
CA HIS A 153 -11.95 5.86 15.98
C HIS A 153 -11.80 6.53 14.63
N LEU A 154 -10.69 7.23 14.41
CA LEU A 154 -10.41 7.93 13.16
C LEU A 154 -10.32 6.97 11.96
N ALA A 155 -9.63 5.82 12.11
CA ALA A 155 -9.52 4.81 11.07
C ALA A 155 -10.90 4.22 10.72
N GLN A 156 -11.69 3.84 11.72
CA GLN A 156 -13.03 3.28 11.53
C GLN A 156 -14.00 4.29 10.90
N ALA A 157 -13.97 5.55 11.35
CA ALA A 157 -14.81 6.60 10.81
C ALA A 157 -14.47 6.88 9.34
N TYR A 158 -13.18 6.88 9.00
CA TYR A 158 -12.77 7.12 7.62
C TYR A 158 -13.12 5.95 6.68
N ILE A 159 -12.95 4.71 7.11
CA ILE A 159 -13.40 3.53 6.36
C ILE A 159 -14.92 3.61 6.11
N ALA A 160 -15.71 3.89 7.15
CA ALA A 160 -17.16 4.03 7.02
C ALA A 160 -17.55 5.17 6.06
N GLN A 161 -16.84 6.29 6.09
CA GLN A 161 -17.04 7.40 5.14
C GLN A 161 -16.79 6.96 3.71
N LEU A 162 -15.69 6.25 3.43
CA LEU A 162 -15.33 5.80 2.09
C LEU A 162 -16.29 4.74 1.56
N ASP A 163 -16.69 3.77 2.39
CA ASP A 163 -17.67 2.74 2.04
C ASP A 163 -19.05 3.34 1.76
N SER A 164 -19.53 4.26 2.62
CA SER A 164 -20.82 4.94 2.44
C SER A 164 -20.87 5.79 1.16
N ALA A 165 -19.73 6.36 0.77
CA ALA A 165 -19.59 7.13 -0.46
C ALA A 165 -19.33 6.27 -1.71
N HIS A 166 -19.26 4.94 -1.56
CA HIS A 166 -18.96 3.99 -2.64
C HIS A 166 -17.72 4.38 -3.46
N ILE A 167 -16.65 4.81 -2.75
CA ILE A 167 -15.40 5.26 -3.40
C ILE A 167 -14.69 4.11 -4.11
N PHE A 168 -14.81 2.89 -3.58
CA PHE A 168 -14.22 1.68 -4.13
C PHE A 168 -15.30 0.79 -4.76
N PRO A 169 -14.93 -0.05 -5.74
CA PRO A 169 -15.88 -0.94 -6.42
C PRO A 169 -16.39 -2.11 -5.56
N ALA A 170 -15.73 -2.36 -4.41
CA ALA A 170 -16.08 -3.38 -3.43
C ALA A 170 -15.86 -2.83 -2.01
N PRO A 171 -16.45 -3.45 -0.98
CA PRO A 171 -16.24 -3.05 0.40
C PRO A 171 -14.75 -3.06 0.80
N ILE A 172 -14.37 -2.13 1.67
CA ILE A 172 -13.04 -2.07 2.26
C ILE A 172 -12.86 -3.25 3.22
N VAL A 173 -11.81 -4.05 3.00
CA VAL A 173 -11.47 -5.22 3.83
C VAL A 173 -10.34 -4.93 4.84
N THR A 174 -9.93 -3.68 4.95
CA THR A 174 -8.87 -3.25 5.88
C THR A 174 -9.24 -3.56 7.33
N GLN A 175 -8.41 -4.35 8.00
CA GLN A 175 -8.57 -4.67 9.41
C GLN A 175 -8.11 -3.49 10.27
N VAL A 176 -8.90 -3.12 11.30
CA VAL A 176 -8.50 -2.12 12.31
C VAL A 176 -8.32 -2.86 13.63
N THR A 177 -7.06 -3.11 14.01
CA THR A 177 -6.71 -3.98 15.16
C THR A 177 -5.71 -3.28 16.08
N PRO A 178 -5.69 -3.62 17.41
CA PRO A 178 -4.72 -3.01 18.32
C PRO A 178 -3.29 -3.39 17.94
N LEU A 179 -2.36 -2.45 18.05
CA LEU A 179 -0.94 -2.70 17.93
C LEU A 179 -0.44 -3.42 19.20
N LYS A 180 -0.21 -4.72 19.10
CA LYS A 180 0.36 -5.53 20.20
C LYS A 180 1.87 -5.55 20.19
N GLY A 181 2.48 -5.35 19.02
CA GLY A 181 3.92 -5.30 18.79
C GLY A 181 4.21 -4.95 17.34
N PHE A 182 5.35 -4.31 17.15
CA PHE A 182 5.95 -4.07 15.85
C PHE A 182 7.39 -4.54 15.91
N TYR A 183 7.74 -5.46 15.04
CA TYR A 183 9.07 -6.09 14.99
C TYR A 183 9.74 -5.65 13.71
N ASP A 184 10.86 -4.97 13.83
CA ASP A 184 11.62 -4.43 12.70
C ASP A 184 12.04 -5.58 11.77
N ALA A 185 11.79 -5.46 10.47
CA ALA A 185 12.29 -6.41 9.49
C ALA A 185 13.79 -6.27 9.30
N GLU A 186 14.39 -7.29 8.72
CA GLU A 186 15.83 -7.40 8.48
C GLU A 186 16.36 -6.19 7.71
N GLY A 187 17.59 -5.80 7.99
CA GLY A 187 18.20 -4.57 7.47
C GLY A 187 18.19 -4.44 5.94
N TYR A 188 18.23 -5.57 5.21
CA TYR A 188 18.18 -5.54 3.75
C TYR A 188 16.81 -5.18 3.18
N HIS A 189 15.74 -5.23 3.99
CA HIS A 189 14.41 -4.78 3.59
C HIS A 189 14.20 -3.27 3.77
N GLN A 190 14.99 -2.64 4.65
CA GLN A 190 14.83 -1.22 4.92
C GLN A 190 15.21 -0.38 3.70
N HIS A 191 14.33 0.55 3.29
CA HIS A 191 14.51 1.43 2.13
C HIS A 191 14.79 0.66 0.81
N TYR A 192 14.22 -0.55 0.69
CA TYR A 192 14.55 -1.46 -0.41
C TYR A 192 14.27 -0.85 -1.78
N ALA A 193 13.14 -0.16 -1.96
CA ALA A 193 12.78 0.45 -3.23
C ALA A 193 13.79 1.52 -3.68
N ASP A 194 14.32 2.32 -2.75
CA ASP A 194 15.31 3.35 -3.03
C ASP A 194 16.71 2.76 -3.27
N ASN A 195 17.03 1.65 -2.59
CA ASN A 195 18.29 0.95 -2.74
C ASN A 195 18.34 0.08 -4.03
N ASN A 196 17.17 -0.30 -4.58
CA ASN A 196 17.04 -1.19 -5.73
C ASN A 196 16.10 -0.61 -6.81
N PRO A 197 16.37 0.61 -7.32
CA PRO A 197 15.43 1.34 -8.17
C PRO A 197 15.15 0.64 -9.51
N ASP A 198 16.04 -0.24 -9.97
CA ASP A 198 15.92 -0.96 -11.24
C ASP A 198 15.35 -2.38 -11.08
N ASN A 199 14.99 -2.78 -9.86
CA ASN A 199 14.33 -4.06 -9.64
C ASN A 199 12.98 -4.08 -10.38
N PRO A 200 12.69 -5.12 -11.20
CA PRO A 200 11.46 -5.20 -11.99
C PRO A 200 10.17 -5.07 -11.16
N TYR A 201 10.14 -5.62 -9.94
CA TYR A 201 9.00 -5.49 -9.04
C TYR A 201 8.79 -4.02 -8.64
N ILE A 202 9.85 -3.31 -8.26
CA ILE A 202 9.80 -1.89 -7.91
C ILE A 202 9.30 -1.04 -9.08
N LEU A 203 9.81 -1.33 -10.29
CA LEU A 203 9.40 -0.61 -11.50
C LEU A 203 7.91 -0.77 -11.81
N VAL A 204 7.37 -1.98 -11.63
CA VAL A 204 6.00 -2.32 -12.01
C VAL A 204 5.00 -2.03 -10.88
N CYS A 205 5.36 -2.35 -9.62
CA CYS A 205 4.43 -2.30 -8.50
C CYS A 205 4.54 -1.02 -7.66
N ASP A 206 5.75 -0.46 -7.47
CA ASP A 206 5.96 0.60 -6.49
C ASP A 206 6.14 1.99 -7.11
N ARG A 207 6.88 2.12 -8.21
CA ARG A 207 7.00 3.41 -8.92
C ARG A 207 5.66 4.06 -9.28
N PRO A 208 4.63 3.31 -9.73
CA PRO A 208 3.31 3.89 -9.99
C PRO A 208 2.66 4.52 -8.75
N LYS A 209 2.87 3.95 -7.55
CA LYS A 209 2.35 4.50 -6.28
C LYS A 209 3.00 5.86 -5.97
N ILE A 210 4.31 5.99 -6.19
CA ILE A 210 5.04 7.26 -6.01
C ILE A 210 4.56 8.30 -7.02
N ALA A 211 4.38 7.92 -8.27
CA ALA A 211 3.84 8.81 -9.30
C ALA A 211 2.43 9.29 -8.95
N ALA A 212 1.58 8.39 -8.43
CA ALA A 212 0.24 8.72 -7.96
C ALA A 212 0.28 9.66 -6.75
N LEU A 213 1.18 9.44 -5.78
CA LEU A 213 1.36 10.34 -4.64
C LEU A 213 1.72 11.76 -5.12
N LYS A 214 2.69 11.87 -6.02
CA LYS A 214 3.11 13.17 -6.58
C LYS A 214 1.99 13.88 -7.34
N ALA A 215 1.19 13.12 -8.09
CA ALA A 215 0.09 13.67 -8.88
C ALA A 215 -1.13 14.06 -8.02
N GLN A 216 -1.48 13.25 -7.02
CA GLN A 216 -2.68 13.44 -6.21
C GLN A 216 -2.46 14.37 -5.00
N PHE A 217 -1.24 14.43 -4.48
CA PHE A 217 -0.89 15.18 -3.27
C PHE A 217 0.38 16.02 -3.46
N PRO A 218 0.45 16.89 -4.49
CA PRO A 218 1.67 17.67 -4.80
C PRO A 218 2.12 18.54 -3.62
N GLU A 219 1.18 19.02 -2.81
CA GLU A 219 1.46 19.85 -1.63
C GLU A 219 2.11 19.04 -0.48
N LEU A 220 1.79 17.75 -0.38
CA LEU A 220 2.34 16.83 0.63
C LEU A 220 3.54 16.04 0.11
N PHE A 221 3.80 16.05 -1.20
CA PHE A 221 4.90 15.31 -1.79
C PHE A 221 6.25 15.98 -1.50
N GLN A 222 7.24 15.18 -1.13
CA GLN A 222 8.66 15.53 -1.13
C GLN A 222 9.46 14.46 -1.88
N GLU A 223 10.60 14.82 -2.46
CA GLU A 223 11.49 13.81 -3.03
C GLU A 223 12.03 12.92 -1.89
N GLY A 224 12.27 11.65 -2.20
CA GLY A 224 12.86 10.71 -1.24
C GLY A 224 14.19 11.26 -0.73
N LYS A 225 14.53 10.94 0.50
CA LYS A 225 15.85 11.27 1.05
C LYS A 225 16.88 10.37 0.36
N GLY A 226 17.29 10.78 -0.85
CA GLY A 226 18.43 10.13 -1.51
C GLY A 226 19.61 10.05 -0.57
N LYS A 227 20.33 8.92 -0.60
CA LYS A 227 21.62 8.78 0.09
C LYS A 227 22.63 9.72 -0.50
#